data_0d00b14dd10bd2226e07b9bee69f074e
#
_entry.id   0d00b14dd10bd2226e07b9bee69f074e
#
_cell.length_a   1.000
_cell.length_b   1.000
_cell.length_c   1.000
_cell.angle_alpha   90.00
_cell.angle_beta   90.00
_cell.angle_gamma   90.00
#
_symmetry.space_group_name_H-M   'P 1'
#
loop_
_entity.id
_entity.type
_entity.pdbx_description
1 polymer ?
#
loop_
_entity_poly.entity_id
_entity_poly.type
_entity_poly.pdbx_seq_one_letter_code
_entity_poly.pdbx_strand_id
1 'polypeptide(L)'
;MTRVLHILDHSLPLHSGYTFRTRAILKSSQSAGIEVCGITGNRHLAQGPPVETVDGLTFHRTATRLSSPPIIREWQEIEALRAGIERVAKEWRPDIIHAHSPALCGMAGLRAAHRLGMPFVYEIRAFWEDAAVGNGTGSEGSIKYRLTRALENRVVAKADAVFTICNGLRDDLVSRGHDGNKIVLSPNGVDLTLFGHPPARDETLAASIGIGSGPVIGFIGSFYDYEGLDDLI
;
A
#
# COMPACT_ATOMS: atom_id res chain seq x y z
N MET A 1 16.52 17.94 -8.38
CA MET A 1 16.20 16.49 -8.29
C MET A 1 14.88 16.41 -7.56
N THR A 2 13.90 15.72 -8.10
CA THR A 2 12.56 15.61 -7.49
C THR A 2 12.61 14.70 -6.26
N ARG A 3 11.99 15.14 -5.16
CA ARG A 3 11.94 14.44 -3.87
C ARG A 3 10.51 14.03 -3.54
N VAL A 4 10.27 12.74 -3.32
CA VAL A 4 8.93 12.20 -3.04
C VAL A 4 8.89 11.55 -1.66
N LEU A 5 8.01 12.06 -0.81
CA LEU A 5 7.72 11.46 0.51
C LEU A 5 6.57 10.48 0.39
N HIS A 6 6.85 9.19 0.58
CA HIS A 6 5.86 8.12 0.54
C HIS A 6 5.24 7.86 1.91
N ILE A 7 3.91 7.92 1.97
CA ILE A 7 3.13 7.67 3.19
C ILE A 7 2.60 6.24 3.11
N LEU A 8 2.99 5.41 4.06
CA LEU A 8 2.84 3.96 4.01
C LEU A 8 2.11 3.41 5.24
N ASP A 9 1.29 2.40 5.06
CA ASP A 9 0.70 1.65 6.16
C ASP A 9 1.79 0.90 6.93
N HIS A 10 2.59 0.13 6.22
CA HIS A 10 3.77 -0.55 6.74
C HIS A 10 4.85 -0.67 5.64
N SER A 11 6.07 -1.03 6.03
CA SER A 11 7.20 -1.15 5.10
C SER A 11 8.22 -2.19 5.60
N LEU A 12 9.33 -2.33 4.90
CA LEU A 12 10.48 -3.09 5.41
C LEU A 12 10.81 -2.68 6.87
N PRO A 13 11.23 -3.60 7.73
CA PRO A 13 11.57 -5.00 7.46
C PRO A 13 10.37 -5.98 7.46
N LEU A 14 9.13 -5.52 7.62
CA LEU A 14 7.95 -6.38 7.53
C LEU A 14 7.78 -6.90 6.10
N HIS A 15 7.60 -8.20 5.96
CA HIS A 15 7.40 -8.85 4.67
C HIS A 15 5.92 -9.04 4.37
N SER A 16 5.46 -8.45 3.28
CA SER A 16 4.11 -8.59 2.74
C SER A 16 4.10 -8.20 1.26
N GLY A 17 3.07 -8.56 0.53
CA GLY A 17 2.88 -8.09 -0.86
C GLY A 17 2.88 -6.56 -0.97
N TYR A 18 2.28 -5.89 0.03
CA TYR A 18 2.29 -4.43 0.15
C TYR A 18 3.71 -3.87 0.26
N THR A 19 4.53 -4.46 1.13
CA THR A 19 5.92 -4.03 1.36
C THR A 19 6.80 -4.26 0.14
N PHE A 20 6.69 -5.42 -0.51
CA PHE A 20 7.51 -5.74 -1.68
C PHE A 20 7.15 -4.85 -2.88
N ARG A 21 5.86 -4.57 -3.11
CA ARG A 21 5.46 -3.61 -4.12
C ARG A 21 5.99 -2.21 -3.80
N THR A 22 5.86 -1.76 -2.56
CA THR A 22 6.39 -0.46 -2.12
C THR A 22 7.90 -0.38 -2.35
N ARG A 23 8.64 -1.41 -1.93
CA ARG A 23 10.09 -1.52 -2.16
C ARG A 23 10.44 -1.38 -3.64
N ALA A 24 9.74 -2.10 -4.51
CA ALA A 24 9.96 -2.05 -5.96
C ALA A 24 9.72 -0.64 -6.53
N ILE A 25 8.64 0.02 -6.13
CA ILE A 25 8.34 1.40 -6.55
C ILE A 25 9.45 2.37 -6.10
N LEU A 26 9.87 2.31 -4.84
CA LEU A 26 10.89 3.20 -4.32
C LEU A 26 12.24 2.97 -5.01
N LYS A 27 12.64 1.72 -5.21
CA LYS A 27 13.87 1.36 -5.93
C LYS A 27 13.84 1.82 -7.38
N SER A 28 12.73 1.59 -8.09
CA SER A 28 12.56 2.05 -9.47
C SER A 28 12.62 3.59 -9.56
N SER A 29 12.01 4.28 -8.60
CA SER A 29 12.07 5.74 -8.52
C SER A 29 13.51 6.24 -8.30
N GLN A 30 14.28 5.59 -7.40
CA GLN A 30 15.70 5.91 -7.22
C GLN A 30 16.50 5.71 -8.51
N SER A 31 16.26 4.60 -9.22
CA SER A 31 16.91 4.32 -10.50
C SER A 31 16.55 5.33 -11.58
N ALA A 32 15.37 5.95 -11.50
CA ALA A 32 14.94 7.05 -12.36
C ALA A 32 15.45 8.45 -11.93
N GLY A 33 16.30 8.50 -10.90
CA GLY A 33 16.87 9.77 -10.42
C GLY A 33 15.93 10.57 -9.50
N ILE A 34 14.92 9.91 -8.89
CA ILE A 34 14.02 10.53 -7.92
C ILE A 34 14.52 10.17 -6.51
N GLU A 35 14.68 11.17 -5.65
CA GLU A 35 14.94 10.93 -4.24
C GLU A 35 13.65 10.50 -3.55
N VAL A 36 13.71 9.40 -2.79
CA VAL A 36 12.54 8.85 -2.08
C VAL A 36 12.84 8.61 -0.62
N CYS A 37 11.84 8.82 0.21
CA CYS A 37 11.86 8.47 1.62
C CYS A 37 10.45 8.05 2.03
N GLY A 38 10.34 7.12 2.97
CA GLY A 38 9.06 6.63 3.46
C GLY A 38 8.75 7.11 4.88
N ILE A 39 7.45 7.21 5.21
CA ILE A 39 6.99 7.34 6.60
C ILE A 39 5.84 6.38 6.85
N THR A 40 5.88 5.69 7.99
CA THR A 40 4.82 4.78 8.43
C THR A 40 4.15 5.28 9.69
N GLY A 41 2.88 4.92 9.86
CA GLY A 41 2.11 5.17 11.07
C GLY A 41 2.13 3.99 12.05
N ASN A 42 1.16 3.99 12.95
CA ASN A 42 1.03 3.03 14.06
C ASN A 42 0.76 1.59 13.62
N ARG A 43 0.38 1.37 12.36
CA ARG A 43 0.13 0.02 11.82
C ARG A 43 1.40 -0.71 11.40
N HIS A 44 2.53 -0.01 11.41
CA HIS A 44 3.83 -0.64 11.28
C HIS A 44 4.25 -1.22 12.64
N LEU A 45 4.02 -2.51 12.82
CA LEU A 45 4.19 -3.18 14.11
C LEU A 45 5.63 -3.65 14.40
N ALA A 46 6.56 -3.51 13.45
CA ALA A 46 7.96 -3.85 13.69
C ALA A 46 8.57 -2.85 14.70
N GLN A 47 9.30 -3.39 15.67
CA GLN A 47 10.08 -2.58 16.60
C GLN A 47 11.35 -2.09 15.89
N GLY A 48 11.69 -0.82 16.08
CA GLY A 48 12.87 -0.24 15.45
C GLY A 48 13.09 1.21 15.89
N PRO A 49 14.19 1.82 15.43
CA PRO A 49 14.47 3.22 15.70
C PRO A 49 13.47 4.14 14.97
N PRO A 50 13.31 5.39 15.43
CA PRO A 50 12.42 6.38 14.78
C PRO A 50 12.75 6.64 13.30
N VAL A 51 13.98 6.43 12.90
CA VAL A 51 14.46 6.49 11.51
C VAL A 51 15.38 5.31 11.29
N GLU A 52 15.11 4.54 10.26
CA GLU A 52 15.94 3.40 9.89
C GLU A 52 16.14 3.33 8.37
N THR A 53 17.26 2.75 7.95
CA THR A 53 17.54 2.47 6.55
C THR A 53 17.61 0.96 6.36
N VAL A 54 16.70 0.45 5.51
CA VAL A 54 16.63 -0.96 5.15
C VAL A 54 16.70 -1.07 3.65
N ASP A 55 17.63 -1.89 3.16
CA ASP A 55 17.87 -2.08 1.72
C ASP A 55 18.13 -0.74 0.96
N GLY A 56 18.86 0.19 1.59
CA GLY A 56 19.15 1.51 1.00
C GLY A 56 17.95 2.44 0.87
N LEU A 57 16.84 2.12 1.52
CA LEU A 57 15.63 2.95 1.61
C LEU A 57 15.46 3.46 3.03
N THR A 58 15.27 4.77 3.18
CA THR A 58 15.09 5.41 4.49
C THR A 58 13.60 5.49 4.84
N PHE A 59 13.28 5.07 6.06
CA PHE A 59 11.93 5.09 6.60
C PHE A 59 11.89 5.82 7.94
N HIS A 60 10.98 6.78 8.07
CA HIS A 60 10.61 7.40 9.34
C HIS A 60 9.46 6.62 9.97
N ARG A 61 9.48 6.51 11.30
CA ARG A 61 8.44 5.80 12.06
C ARG A 61 7.66 6.80 12.91
N THR A 62 6.34 6.71 12.83
CA THR A 62 5.44 7.47 13.69
C THR A 62 4.69 6.49 14.58
N ALA A 63 5.19 6.29 15.78
CA ALA A 63 4.54 5.45 16.78
C ALA A 63 3.93 6.34 17.87
N THR A 64 2.63 6.22 18.07
CA THR A 64 1.91 6.94 19.14
C THR A 64 1.05 5.93 19.88
N ARG A 65 1.07 5.96 21.22
CA ARG A 65 0.16 5.13 22.02
C ARG A 65 -1.25 5.65 21.84
N LEU A 66 -2.13 4.79 21.35
CA LEU A 66 -3.53 5.07 21.13
C LEU A 66 -4.37 4.16 22.04
N SER A 67 -5.23 4.75 22.85
CA SER A 67 -6.03 4.04 23.85
C SER A 67 -7.53 4.28 23.74
N SER A 68 -8.00 4.77 22.59
CA SER A 68 -9.38 5.21 22.39
C SER A 68 -10.25 4.15 21.71
N PRO A 69 -11.59 4.26 21.79
CA PRO A 69 -12.51 3.47 20.99
C PRO A 69 -12.23 3.58 19.47
N PRO A 70 -12.64 2.62 18.63
CA PRO A 70 -12.21 2.46 17.26
C PRO A 70 -12.25 3.74 16.41
N ILE A 71 -13.36 4.46 16.34
CA ILE A 71 -13.51 5.66 15.49
C ILE A 71 -12.57 6.80 15.95
N ILE A 72 -12.48 7.02 17.26
CA ILE A 72 -11.60 8.05 17.83
C ILE A 72 -10.13 7.64 17.59
N ARG A 73 -9.83 6.35 17.71
CA ARG A 73 -8.51 5.80 17.46
C ARG A 73 -8.06 6.03 16.01
N GLU A 74 -8.92 5.75 15.04
CA GLU A 74 -8.62 5.98 13.62
C GLU A 74 -8.36 7.47 13.32
N TRP A 75 -9.14 8.36 13.92
CA TRP A 75 -8.88 9.79 13.82
C TRP A 75 -7.53 10.20 14.44
N GLN A 76 -7.20 9.65 15.62
CA GLN A 76 -5.90 9.87 16.26
C GLN A 76 -4.74 9.33 15.44
N GLU A 77 -4.90 8.16 14.78
CA GLU A 77 -3.91 7.61 13.85
C GLU A 77 -3.65 8.57 12.69
N ILE A 78 -4.71 9.11 12.07
CA ILE A 78 -4.59 10.09 10.99
C ILE A 78 -3.83 11.34 11.48
N GLU A 79 -4.18 11.89 12.62
CA GLU A 79 -3.56 13.12 13.14
C GLU A 79 -2.10 12.91 13.57
N ALA A 80 -1.79 11.77 14.19
CA ALA A 80 -0.42 11.43 14.56
C ALA A 80 0.47 11.27 13.32
N LEU A 81 -0.02 10.54 12.31
CA LEU A 81 0.69 10.35 11.06
C LEU A 81 0.85 11.68 10.30
N ARG A 82 -0.20 12.50 10.23
CA ARG A 82 -0.13 13.85 9.64
C ARG A 82 0.96 14.70 10.29
N ALA A 83 1.01 14.74 11.63
CA ALA A 83 2.04 15.50 12.35
C ALA A 83 3.46 14.97 12.06
N GLY A 84 3.60 13.63 11.94
CA GLY A 84 4.84 12.99 11.51
C GLY A 84 5.26 13.39 10.10
N ILE A 85 4.32 13.41 9.16
CA ILE A 85 4.54 13.85 7.77
C ILE A 85 5.01 15.30 7.73
N GLU A 86 4.33 16.21 8.44
CA GLU A 86 4.71 17.62 8.49
C GLU A 86 6.11 17.85 9.10
N ARG A 87 6.49 17.06 10.12
CA ARG A 87 7.83 17.10 10.69
C ARG A 87 8.88 16.65 9.66
N VAL A 88 8.69 15.49 9.03
CA VAL A 88 9.62 14.97 8.01
C VAL A 88 9.70 15.93 6.82
N ALA A 89 8.58 16.49 6.38
CA ALA A 89 8.55 17.43 5.27
C ALA A 89 9.33 18.73 5.56
N LYS A 90 9.32 19.22 6.80
CA LYS A 90 10.14 20.38 7.20
C LYS A 90 11.63 20.10 7.15
N GLU A 91 12.04 18.90 7.54
CA GLU A 91 13.45 18.48 7.61
C GLU A 91 13.96 18.07 6.22
N TRP A 92 13.23 17.20 5.53
CA TRP A 92 13.66 16.57 4.28
C TRP A 92 13.24 17.34 3.02
N ARG A 93 12.23 18.23 3.11
CA ARG A 93 11.74 19.12 2.05
C ARG A 93 11.38 18.38 0.75
N PRO A 94 10.37 17.48 0.78
CA PRO A 94 9.89 16.83 -0.43
C PRO A 94 9.21 17.84 -1.37
N ASP A 95 9.15 17.50 -2.65
CA ASP A 95 8.38 18.23 -3.66
C ASP A 95 6.95 17.69 -3.79
N ILE A 96 6.76 16.40 -3.46
CA ILE A 96 5.49 15.68 -3.63
C ILE A 96 5.25 14.80 -2.40
N ILE A 97 4.00 14.75 -1.93
CA ILE A 97 3.51 13.78 -0.97
C ILE A 97 2.73 12.70 -1.72
N HIS A 98 3.19 11.45 -1.64
CA HIS A 98 2.57 10.30 -2.28
C HIS A 98 2.09 9.31 -1.22
N ALA A 99 0.79 9.26 -0.96
CA ALA A 99 0.22 8.31 -0.03
C ALA A 99 -0.24 7.03 -0.74
N HIS A 100 -0.02 5.90 -0.08
CA HIS A 100 -0.50 4.59 -0.52
C HIS A 100 -1.68 4.17 0.34
N SER A 101 -2.65 3.44 -0.23
CA SER A 101 -3.76 2.89 0.56
C SER A 101 -3.28 2.16 1.83
N PRO A 102 -4.02 2.19 2.94
CA PRO A 102 -5.44 2.51 3.07
C PRO A 102 -5.76 4.00 3.14
N ALA A 103 -7.06 4.32 3.06
CA ALA A 103 -7.57 5.69 3.14
C ALA A 103 -7.11 6.49 4.37
N LEU A 104 -6.73 5.83 5.47
CA LEU A 104 -6.16 6.48 6.66
C LEU A 104 -4.81 7.14 6.34
N CYS A 105 -3.93 6.44 5.61
CA CYS A 105 -2.68 7.01 5.09
C CYS A 105 -2.98 8.13 4.10
N GLY A 106 -3.95 7.92 3.21
CA GLY A 106 -4.43 8.92 2.25
C GLY A 106 -4.90 10.20 2.94
N MET A 107 -5.73 10.10 3.98
CA MET A 107 -6.23 11.25 4.74
C MET A 107 -5.13 11.99 5.50
N ALA A 108 -4.17 11.27 6.08
CA ALA A 108 -3.04 11.90 6.75
C ALA A 108 -2.18 12.68 5.75
N GLY A 109 -1.85 12.04 4.61
CA GLY A 109 -1.09 12.65 3.51
C GLY A 109 -1.80 13.86 2.92
N LEU A 110 -3.09 13.75 2.60
CA LEU A 110 -3.91 14.84 2.05
C LEU A 110 -3.94 16.07 2.99
N ARG A 111 -4.16 15.84 4.29
CA ARG A 111 -4.19 16.93 5.27
C ARG A 111 -2.84 17.62 5.43
N ALA A 112 -1.75 16.82 5.42
CA ALA A 112 -0.40 17.36 5.48
C ALA A 112 -0.07 18.16 4.21
N ALA A 113 -0.33 17.60 3.02
CA ALA A 113 -0.11 18.25 1.74
C ALA A 113 -0.85 19.58 1.63
N HIS A 114 -2.12 19.60 1.99
CA HIS A 114 -2.93 20.83 2.00
C HIS A 114 -2.36 21.91 2.93
N ARG A 115 -1.90 21.54 4.15
CA ARG A 115 -1.30 22.50 5.10
C ARG A 115 0.06 23.04 4.63
N LEU A 116 0.80 22.20 3.89
CA LEU A 116 2.13 22.55 3.39
C LEU A 116 2.10 23.21 2.01
N GLY A 117 0.92 23.26 1.36
CA GLY A 117 0.77 23.76 -0.01
C GLY A 117 1.49 22.89 -1.04
N MET A 118 1.52 21.57 -0.84
CA MET A 118 2.27 20.62 -1.66
C MET A 118 1.35 19.77 -2.55
N PRO A 119 1.82 19.34 -3.73
CA PRO A 119 1.13 18.36 -4.55
C PRO A 119 0.92 17.05 -3.80
N PHE A 120 -0.26 16.44 -4.01
CA PHE A 120 -0.67 15.20 -3.35
C PHE A 120 -1.06 14.14 -4.36
N VAL A 121 -0.39 13.00 -4.29
CA VAL A 121 -0.65 11.81 -5.11
C VAL A 121 -1.17 10.69 -4.23
N TYR A 122 -2.12 9.91 -4.73
CA TYR A 122 -2.69 8.79 -3.98
C TYR A 122 -2.68 7.49 -4.79
N GLU A 123 -2.13 6.41 -4.22
CA GLU A 123 -2.08 5.09 -4.85
C GLU A 123 -3.04 4.12 -4.15
N ILE A 124 -4.01 3.58 -4.91
CA ILE A 124 -4.98 2.60 -4.45
C ILE A 124 -4.57 1.21 -4.96
N ARG A 125 -4.42 0.27 -4.02
CA ARG A 125 -4.06 -1.13 -4.30
C ARG A 125 -5.23 -2.09 -4.11
N ALA A 126 -6.20 -1.71 -3.29
CA ALA A 126 -7.45 -2.39 -3.04
C ALA A 126 -8.42 -1.41 -2.38
N PHE A 127 -9.72 -1.63 -2.52
CA PHE A 127 -10.71 -0.98 -1.68
C PHE A 127 -10.83 -1.74 -0.37
N TRP A 128 -10.51 -1.07 0.73
CA TRP A 128 -10.46 -1.72 2.04
C TRP A 128 -11.83 -2.08 2.58
N GLU A 129 -12.86 -1.36 2.17
CA GLU A 129 -14.25 -1.73 2.44
C GLU A 129 -14.60 -3.09 1.83
N ASP A 130 -14.21 -3.33 0.59
CA ASP A 130 -14.48 -4.58 -0.14
C ASP A 130 -13.58 -5.71 0.37
N ALA A 131 -12.31 -5.42 0.66
CA ALA A 131 -11.39 -6.38 1.26
C ALA A 131 -11.91 -6.87 2.64
N ALA A 132 -12.51 -5.99 3.44
CA ALA A 132 -13.10 -6.38 4.72
C ALA A 132 -14.31 -7.33 4.54
N VAL A 133 -15.10 -7.15 3.49
CA VAL A 133 -16.21 -8.06 3.14
C VAL A 133 -15.65 -9.40 2.67
N GLY A 134 -14.70 -9.41 1.74
CA GLY A 134 -14.07 -10.63 1.24
C GLY A 134 -13.38 -11.46 2.32
N ASN A 135 -12.81 -10.80 3.35
CA ASN A 135 -12.19 -11.46 4.51
C ASN A 135 -13.19 -11.85 5.61
N GLY A 136 -14.50 -11.68 5.42
CA GLY A 136 -15.52 -11.98 6.43
C GLY A 136 -15.48 -11.07 7.67
N THR A 137 -14.69 -9.98 7.67
CA THR A 137 -14.55 -9.05 8.80
C THR A 137 -15.44 -7.81 8.68
N GLY A 138 -16.20 -7.71 7.59
CA GLY A 138 -17.14 -6.64 7.28
C GLY A 138 -18.37 -7.14 6.57
N SER A 139 -19.36 -6.27 6.43
CA SER A 139 -20.57 -6.53 5.64
C SER A 139 -20.80 -5.37 4.68
N GLU A 140 -21.14 -5.70 3.45
CA GLU A 140 -21.49 -4.70 2.45
C GLU A 140 -22.65 -3.81 2.92
N GLY A 141 -22.58 -2.52 2.64
CA GLY A 141 -23.59 -1.55 3.05
C GLY A 141 -23.64 -1.22 4.56
N SER A 142 -22.81 -1.86 5.40
CA SER A 142 -22.72 -1.52 6.84
C SER A 142 -22.24 -0.07 7.03
N ILE A 143 -22.48 0.50 8.21
CA ILE A 143 -22.02 1.85 8.56
C ILE A 143 -20.50 1.97 8.37
N LYS A 144 -19.74 0.96 8.83
CA LYS A 144 -18.27 0.93 8.66
C LYS A 144 -17.89 0.92 7.18
N TYR A 145 -18.51 0.06 6.37
CA TYR A 145 -18.30 0.00 4.92
C TYR A 145 -18.52 1.37 4.27
N ARG A 146 -19.67 1.99 4.54
CA ARG A 146 -20.03 3.31 3.98
C ARG A 146 -19.08 4.42 4.41
N LEU A 147 -18.64 4.42 5.66
CA LEU A 147 -17.66 5.39 6.17
C LEU A 147 -16.28 5.20 5.53
N THR A 148 -15.79 3.96 5.40
CA THR A 148 -14.52 3.66 4.75
C THR A 148 -14.55 4.09 3.29
N ARG A 149 -15.62 3.75 2.55
CA ARG A 149 -15.82 4.15 1.16
C ARG A 149 -15.91 5.68 1.00
N ALA A 150 -16.61 6.36 1.91
CA ALA A 150 -16.70 7.82 1.89
C ALA A 150 -15.34 8.49 2.15
N LEU A 151 -14.53 7.91 3.04
CA LEU A 151 -13.18 8.39 3.31
C LEU A 151 -12.27 8.22 2.08
N GLU A 152 -12.30 7.04 1.45
CA GLU A 152 -11.58 6.75 0.21
C GLU A 152 -11.95 7.74 -0.90
N ASN A 153 -13.27 7.89 -1.17
CA ASN A 153 -13.78 8.84 -2.16
C ASN A 153 -13.34 10.29 -1.89
N ARG A 154 -13.26 10.69 -0.62
CA ARG A 154 -12.77 12.03 -0.24
C ARG A 154 -11.31 12.22 -0.60
N VAL A 155 -10.47 11.22 -0.35
CA VAL A 155 -9.03 11.27 -0.69
C VAL A 155 -8.86 11.36 -2.20
N VAL A 156 -9.52 10.47 -2.95
CA VAL A 156 -9.49 10.44 -4.42
C VAL A 156 -9.93 11.77 -5.03
N ALA A 157 -11.05 12.31 -4.57
CA ALA A 157 -11.60 13.58 -5.09
C ALA A 157 -10.63 14.76 -4.93
N LYS A 158 -9.77 14.72 -3.91
CA LYS A 158 -8.86 15.83 -3.55
C LYS A 158 -7.41 15.60 -3.97
N ALA A 159 -7.07 14.41 -4.44
CA ALA A 159 -5.74 14.12 -4.98
C ALA A 159 -5.54 14.84 -6.32
N ASP A 160 -4.32 15.28 -6.58
CA ASP A 160 -3.91 15.86 -7.87
C ASP A 160 -3.77 14.79 -8.93
N ALA A 161 -3.29 13.59 -8.52
CA ALA A 161 -3.27 12.39 -9.35
C ALA A 161 -3.55 11.14 -8.50
N VAL A 162 -4.13 10.12 -9.11
CA VAL A 162 -4.44 8.83 -8.48
C VAL A 162 -3.82 7.71 -9.29
N PHE A 163 -3.17 6.77 -8.61
CA PHE A 163 -2.70 5.53 -9.22
C PHE A 163 -3.58 4.36 -8.79
N THR A 164 -3.85 3.45 -9.73
CA THR A 164 -4.53 2.16 -9.46
C THR A 164 -3.76 1.01 -10.07
N ILE A 165 -3.88 -0.18 -9.49
CA ILE A 165 -3.13 -1.36 -9.97
C ILE A 165 -3.78 -2.05 -11.16
N CYS A 166 -5.05 -1.79 -11.44
CA CYS A 166 -5.79 -2.43 -12.53
C CYS A 166 -6.95 -1.57 -13.04
N ASN A 167 -7.47 -1.93 -14.22
CA ASN A 167 -8.62 -1.27 -14.81
C ASN A 167 -9.88 -1.40 -13.93
N GLY A 168 -10.11 -2.54 -13.28
CA GLY A 168 -11.27 -2.73 -12.40
C GLY A 168 -11.38 -1.67 -11.31
N LEU A 169 -10.28 -1.35 -10.61
CA LEU A 169 -10.26 -0.27 -9.62
C LEU A 169 -10.49 1.11 -10.27
N ARG A 170 -9.88 1.35 -11.44
CA ARG A 170 -10.08 2.60 -12.17
C ARG A 170 -11.53 2.79 -12.57
N ASP A 171 -12.13 1.76 -13.18
CA ASP A 171 -13.49 1.81 -13.69
C ASP A 171 -14.51 1.96 -12.56
N ASP A 172 -14.27 1.33 -11.41
CA ASP A 172 -15.11 1.54 -10.23
C ASP A 172 -15.00 2.99 -9.71
N LEU A 173 -13.80 3.58 -9.63
CA LEU A 173 -13.64 4.98 -9.25
C LEU A 173 -14.37 5.92 -10.23
N VAL A 174 -14.28 5.67 -11.52
CA VAL A 174 -15.03 6.44 -12.55
C VAL A 174 -16.54 6.28 -12.34
N SER A 175 -17.02 5.07 -12.05
CA SER A 175 -18.43 4.81 -11.74
C SER A 175 -18.92 5.54 -10.49
N ARG A 176 -18.01 5.79 -9.52
CA ARG A 176 -18.27 6.61 -8.32
C ARG A 176 -18.29 8.12 -8.62
N GLY A 177 -18.03 8.54 -9.87
CA GLY A 177 -18.04 9.94 -10.32
C GLY A 177 -16.70 10.66 -10.24
N HIS A 178 -15.59 9.94 -10.09
CA HIS A 178 -14.24 10.53 -10.12
C HIS A 178 -13.76 10.76 -11.56
N ASP A 179 -12.95 11.81 -11.75
CA ASP A 179 -12.37 12.14 -13.05
C ASP A 179 -11.32 11.11 -13.49
N GLY A 180 -11.65 10.33 -14.52
CA GLY A 180 -10.77 9.30 -15.08
C GLY A 180 -9.45 9.83 -15.64
N ASN A 181 -9.36 11.13 -15.99
CA ASN A 181 -8.14 11.75 -16.49
C ASN A 181 -7.07 11.89 -15.39
N LYS A 182 -7.48 11.89 -14.12
CA LYS A 182 -6.56 11.91 -12.97
C LYS A 182 -6.04 10.52 -12.59
N ILE A 183 -6.63 9.45 -13.14
CA ILE A 183 -6.37 8.08 -12.72
C ILE A 183 -5.42 7.40 -13.72
N VAL A 184 -4.24 7.06 -13.23
CA VAL A 184 -3.17 6.41 -13.99
C VAL A 184 -3.04 4.95 -13.55
N LEU A 185 -2.86 4.04 -14.51
CA LEU A 185 -2.61 2.63 -14.20
C LEU A 185 -1.13 2.43 -13.85
N SER A 186 -0.89 1.79 -12.72
CA SER A 186 0.41 1.33 -12.26
C SER A 186 0.28 -0.13 -11.82
N PRO A 187 0.28 -1.08 -12.76
CA PRO A 187 0.02 -2.48 -12.47
C PRO A 187 1.12 -3.11 -11.60
N ASN A 188 0.80 -4.27 -10.99
CA ASN A 188 1.82 -5.09 -10.36
C ASN A 188 2.80 -5.60 -11.40
N GLY A 189 4.06 -5.69 -11.02
CA GLY A 189 5.13 -6.23 -11.83
C GLY A 189 6.01 -7.18 -11.03
N VAL A 190 6.88 -7.88 -11.71
CA VAL A 190 7.86 -8.79 -11.13
C VAL A 190 9.25 -8.44 -11.65
N ASP A 191 10.25 -8.64 -10.82
CA ASP A 191 11.66 -8.47 -11.21
C ASP A 191 12.09 -9.65 -12.08
N LEU A 192 12.24 -9.43 -13.38
CA LEU A 192 12.65 -10.44 -14.33
C LEU A 192 14.10 -10.93 -14.15
N THR A 193 14.94 -10.19 -13.43
CA THR A 193 16.29 -10.66 -13.09
C THR A 193 16.24 -11.81 -12.07
N LEU A 194 15.19 -11.86 -11.25
CA LEU A 194 14.95 -12.90 -10.27
C LEU A 194 14.05 -14.02 -10.81
N PHE A 195 13.06 -13.68 -11.64
CA PHE A 195 11.97 -14.58 -12.06
C PHE A 195 11.91 -14.81 -13.57
N GLY A 196 12.77 -14.16 -14.36
CA GLY A 196 12.74 -14.23 -15.82
C GLY A 196 13.20 -15.57 -16.41
N HIS A 197 13.97 -16.34 -15.66
CA HIS A 197 14.50 -17.64 -16.08
C HIS A 197 14.17 -18.72 -15.03
N PRO A 198 13.02 -19.42 -15.16
CA PRO A 198 12.70 -20.47 -14.23
C PRO A 198 13.77 -21.58 -14.30
N PRO A 199 14.22 -22.11 -13.16
CA PRO A 199 15.13 -23.25 -13.15
C PRO A 199 14.47 -24.48 -13.75
N ALA A 200 15.29 -25.45 -14.19
CA ALA A 200 14.79 -26.77 -14.55
C ALA A 200 14.07 -27.39 -13.34
N ARG A 201 13.13 -28.28 -13.62
CA ARG A 201 12.43 -29.04 -12.58
C ARG A 201 13.45 -29.82 -11.73
N ASP A 202 13.32 -29.70 -10.43
CA ASP A 202 14.09 -30.48 -9.45
C ASP A 202 13.42 -31.87 -9.27
N GLU A 203 13.89 -32.88 -9.98
CA GLU A 203 13.34 -34.24 -9.93
C GLU A 203 13.59 -34.91 -8.57
N THR A 204 14.66 -34.54 -7.86
CA THR A 204 14.95 -35.07 -6.53
C THR A 204 13.95 -34.54 -5.50
N LEU A 205 13.68 -33.25 -5.53
CA LEU A 205 12.66 -32.66 -4.69
C LEU A 205 11.27 -33.22 -5.04
N ALA A 206 10.91 -33.27 -6.31
CA ALA A 206 9.64 -33.81 -6.77
C ALA A 206 9.40 -35.25 -6.25
N ALA A 207 10.41 -36.12 -6.37
CA ALA A 207 10.33 -37.48 -5.85
C ALA A 207 10.19 -37.52 -4.33
N SER A 208 10.92 -36.63 -3.60
CA SER A 208 10.91 -36.62 -2.13
C SER A 208 9.55 -36.20 -1.53
N ILE A 209 8.74 -35.43 -2.27
CA ILE A 209 7.41 -34.98 -1.87
C ILE A 209 6.27 -35.70 -2.61
N GLY A 210 6.60 -36.77 -3.37
CA GLY A 210 5.62 -37.64 -4.01
C GLY A 210 4.96 -37.04 -5.26
N ILE A 211 5.56 -36.03 -5.89
CA ILE A 211 5.04 -35.41 -7.12
C ILE A 211 5.51 -36.24 -8.33
N GLY A 212 4.55 -36.77 -9.08
CA GLY A 212 4.81 -37.53 -10.32
C GLY A 212 5.21 -36.66 -11.51
N SER A 213 5.29 -37.27 -12.72
CA SER A 213 5.68 -36.56 -13.95
C SER A 213 4.58 -35.73 -14.62
N GLY A 214 3.37 -35.74 -14.07
CA GLY A 214 2.24 -34.96 -14.58
C GLY A 214 2.36 -33.44 -14.38
N PRO A 215 1.36 -32.67 -14.87
CA PRO A 215 1.28 -31.24 -14.61
C PRO A 215 1.17 -30.98 -13.10
N VAL A 216 1.85 -29.93 -12.64
CA VAL A 216 1.83 -29.52 -11.23
C VAL A 216 1.28 -28.10 -11.14
N ILE A 217 0.26 -27.92 -10.34
CA ILE A 217 -0.27 -26.62 -9.99
C ILE A 217 0.18 -26.33 -8.56
N GLY A 218 0.87 -25.20 -8.36
CA GLY A 218 1.37 -24.79 -7.06
C GLY A 218 0.75 -23.46 -6.62
N PHE A 219 0.43 -23.35 -5.33
CA PHE A 219 0.06 -22.09 -4.70
C PHE A 219 1.09 -21.73 -3.62
N ILE A 220 1.59 -20.49 -3.66
CA ILE A 220 2.50 -19.95 -2.67
C ILE A 220 1.91 -18.62 -2.19
N GLY A 221 1.38 -18.59 -0.97
CA GLY A 221 0.71 -17.41 -0.42
C GLY A 221 0.07 -17.68 0.93
N SER A 222 -0.72 -16.73 1.40
CA SER A 222 -1.57 -16.90 2.57
C SER A 222 -2.89 -17.55 2.15
N PHE A 223 -3.40 -18.47 2.97
CA PHE A 223 -4.67 -19.14 2.72
C PHE A 223 -5.82 -18.24 3.22
N TYR A 224 -6.50 -17.59 2.30
CA TYR A 224 -7.71 -16.83 2.54
C TYR A 224 -8.86 -17.40 1.72
N ASP A 225 -10.09 -17.34 2.24
CA ASP A 225 -11.27 -17.88 1.57
C ASP A 225 -11.48 -17.28 0.17
N TYR A 226 -11.15 -16.01 -0.02
CA TYR A 226 -11.28 -15.33 -1.31
C TYR A 226 -10.23 -15.74 -2.36
N GLU A 227 -9.21 -16.51 -2.00
CA GLU A 227 -8.23 -17.05 -2.98
C GLU A 227 -8.84 -18.19 -3.81
N GLY A 228 -9.97 -18.77 -3.38
CA GLY A 228 -10.69 -19.78 -4.14
C GLY A 228 -9.92 -21.09 -4.32
N LEU A 229 -9.10 -21.48 -3.34
CA LEU A 229 -8.28 -22.71 -3.44
C LEU A 229 -9.12 -23.97 -3.42
N ASP A 230 -10.31 -23.93 -2.84
CA ASP A 230 -11.31 -24.98 -2.89
C ASP A 230 -11.93 -25.17 -4.26
N ASP A 231 -11.98 -24.12 -5.10
CA ASP A 231 -12.39 -24.19 -6.50
C ASP A 231 -11.27 -24.75 -7.40
N LEU A 232 -10.01 -24.78 -6.93
CA LEU A 232 -8.85 -25.28 -7.68
C LEU A 232 -8.72 -26.81 -7.60
N ILE A 233 -9.24 -27.45 -6.56
CA ILE A 233 -9.12 -28.89 -6.27
C ILE A 233 -10.33 -29.63 -6.84
#